data_ece0db4e05a261f30abbbd79c42bea58
#
_entry.id   ece0db4e05a261f30abbbd79c42bea58
#
_cell.length_a   1.000
_cell.length_b   1.000
_cell.length_c   1.000
_cell.angle_alpha   90.00
_cell.angle_beta   90.00
_cell.angle_gamma   90.00
#
_symmetry.space_group_name_H-M   'P 1'
#
loop_
_entity.id
_entity.type
_entity.pdbx_description
1 polymer ?
#
loop_
_entity_poly.entity_id
_entity_poly.type
_entity_poly.pdbx_seq_one_letter_code
_entity_poly.pdbx_strand_id
1 'polypeptide(L)'
;MDAGAPSQEKIIQKIFELHDSEPYIFDQGKVDEFKRFLTESLLIPLGFQSKIPLEDLFTPLDRCLLDNLAFRDLDLNGIKKIRETIYYLIGKALQHILRNNDKKYIDKFAEHLIKNCRTRKDRNYREVDSVSVLTSNWDILLDTSIQNKIDISGDLAVVDYCCYISSYREHD
;
A
#
# COMPACT_ATOMS: atom_id res chain seq x y z
N MET A 1 18.53 3.28 4.63
CA MET A 1 18.22 1.85 4.86
C MET A 1 16.77 1.65 4.46
N ASP A 2 16.52 0.65 3.66
CA ASP A 2 15.21 0.35 3.07
C ASP A 2 14.44 -0.55 4.04
N ALA A 3 13.11 -0.35 4.22
CA ALA A 3 12.24 -1.24 4.99
C ALA A 3 12.12 -2.63 4.36
N GLY A 4 12.83 -2.85 3.25
CA GLY A 4 12.80 -4.10 2.50
C GLY A 4 11.50 -4.33 1.72
N ALA A 5 10.64 -3.31 1.62
CA ALA A 5 9.47 -3.38 0.77
C ALA A 5 9.92 -3.48 -0.70
N PRO A 6 9.38 -4.41 -1.48
CA PRO A 6 9.70 -4.52 -2.88
C PRO A 6 9.19 -3.31 -3.67
N SER A 7 9.92 -2.91 -4.71
CA SER A 7 9.43 -1.91 -5.65
C SER A 7 8.21 -2.42 -6.44
N GLN A 8 7.50 -1.50 -7.10
CA GLN A 8 6.37 -1.86 -7.97
C GLN A 8 6.74 -2.87 -9.06
N GLU A 9 7.98 -2.80 -9.55
CA GLU A 9 8.51 -3.74 -10.56
C GLU A 9 8.74 -5.15 -10.00
N LYS A 10 8.96 -5.29 -8.68
CA LYS A 10 9.36 -6.54 -8.04
C LYS A 10 8.27 -7.17 -7.17
N ILE A 11 7.16 -6.47 -6.93
CA ILE A 11 6.14 -6.96 -6.00
C ILE A 11 5.51 -8.27 -6.48
N ILE A 12 5.27 -8.42 -7.78
CA ILE A 12 4.68 -9.65 -8.35
C ILE A 12 5.67 -10.81 -8.22
N GLN A 13 6.94 -10.57 -8.52
CA GLN A 13 7.99 -11.56 -8.29
C GLN A 13 7.99 -12.00 -6.83
N LYS A 14 7.91 -11.04 -5.92
CA LYS A 14 7.94 -11.33 -4.47
C LYS A 14 6.74 -12.12 -3.98
N ILE A 15 5.55 -11.89 -4.55
CA ILE A 15 4.35 -12.69 -4.27
C ILE A 15 4.60 -14.16 -4.65
N PHE A 16 5.15 -14.43 -5.84
CA PHE A 16 5.43 -15.80 -6.27
C PHE A 16 6.53 -16.46 -5.42
N GLU A 17 7.62 -15.76 -5.12
CA GLU A 17 8.66 -16.26 -4.23
C GLU A 17 8.14 -16.63 -2.84
N LEU A 18 7.29 -15.77 -2.25
CA LEU A 18 6.67 -16.04 -0.96
C LEU A 18 5.67 -17.20 -1.05
N HIS A 19 4.89 -17.29 -2.11
CA HIS A 19 3.98 -18.40 -2.31
C HIS A 19 4.72 -19.73 -2.42
N ASP A 20 5.86 -19.77 -3.12
CA ASP A 20 6.64 -20.98 -3.29
C ASP A 20 7.36 -21.42 -2.02
N SER A 21 7.81 -20.47 -1.20
CA SER A 21 8.51 -20.74 0.06
C SER A 21 7.57 -20.92 1.26
N GLU A 22 6.48 -20.17 1.32
CA GLU A 22 5.56 -20.08 2.45
C GLU A 22 4.10 -19.98 1.96
N PRO A 23 3.55 -21.05 1.35
CA PRO A 23 2.24 -21.00 0.69
C PRO A 23 1.08 -20.63 1.63
N TYR A 24 1.22 -20.86 2.93
CA TYR A 24 0.19 -20.54 3.94
C TYR A 24 -0.06 -19.03 4.15
N ILE A 25 0.80 -18.15 3.60
CA ILE A 25 0.62 -16.70 3.68
C ILE A 25 -0.61 -16.25 2.90
N PHE A 26 -0.90 -16.94 1.81
CA PHE A 26 -1.94 -16.57 0.86
C PHE A 26 -3.11 -17.55 0.88
N ASP A 27 -4.29 -17.06 0.57
CA ASP A 27 -5.42 -17.91 0.18
C ASP A 27 -5.10 -18.55 -1.17
N GLN A 28 -5.10 -19.89 -1.21
CA GLN A 28 -4.74 -20.63 -2.43
C GLN A 28 -5.70 -20.33 -3.58
N GLY A 29 -7.00 -20.17 -3.30
CA GLY A 29 -7.98 -19.83 -4.32
C GLY A 29 -7.70 -18.47 -4.98
N LYS A 30 -7.19 -17.51 -4.21
CA LYS A 30 -6.78 -16.21 -4.73
C LYS A 30 -5.52 -16.29 -5.59
N VAL A 31 -4.55 -17.12 -5.19
CA VAL A 31 -3.35 -17.35 -6.00
C VAL A 31 -3.70 -18.03 -7.31
N ASP A 32 -4.57 -19.05 -7.28
CA ASP A 32 -4.99 -19.78 -8.49
C ASP A 32 -5.81 -18.88 -9.42
N GLU A 33 -6.67 -18.03 -8.87
CA GLU A 33 -7.41 -17.02 -9.63
C GLU A 33 -6.46 -16.04 -10.33
N PHE A 34 -5.44 -15.55 -9.62
CA PHE A 34 -4.43 -14.66 -10.18
C PHE A 34 -3.59 -15.34 -11.27
N LYS A 35 -3.09 -16.56 -11.02
CA LYS A 35 -2.35 -17.35 -12.02
C LYS A 35 -3.16 -17.58 -13.29
N ARG A 36 -4.44 -17.91 -13.15
CA ARG A 36 -5.36 -18.10 -14.26
C ARG A 36 -5.55 -16.81 -15.06
N PHE A 37 -5.77 -15.68 -14.38
CA PHE A 37 -5.84 -14.37 -15.02
C PHE A 37 -4.58 -14.05 -15.85
N LEU A 38 -3.40 -14.30 -15.30
CA LEU A 38 -2.15 -14.09 -16.02
C LEU A 38 -2.03 -14.98 -17.27
N THR A 39 -2.46 -16.24 -17.17
CA THR A 39 -2.32 -17.22 -18.24
C THR A 39 -3.41 -17.08 -19.30
N GLU A 40 -4.67 -16.95 -18.89
CA GLU A 40 -5.84 -17.03 -19.81
C GLU A 40 -6.24 -15.65 -20.31
N SER A 41 -6.31 -14.65 -19.42
CA SER A 41 -6.73 -13.31 -19.82
C SER A 41 -5.57 -12.46 -20.36
N LEU A 42 -4.38 -12.51 -19.74
CA LEU A 42 -3.21 -11.76 -20.21
C LEU A 42 -2.34 -12.55 -21.21
N LEU A 43 -2.54 -13.86 -21.34
CA LEU A 43 -1.79 -14.75 -22.22
C LEU A 43 -0.27 -14.75 -21.93
N ILE A 44 0.10 -14.61 -20.66
CA ILE A 44 1.50 -14.56 -20.26
C ILE A 44 2.02 -15.97 -20.07
N PRO A 45 3.10 -16.37 -20.77
CA PRO A 45 3.65 -17.71 -20.65
C PRO A 45 4.09 -18.04 -19.21
N LEU A 46 3.96 -19.31 -18.83
CA LEU A 46 4.54 -19.84 -17.60
C LEU A 46 6.04 -19.51 -17.54
N GLY A 47 6.53 -19.07 -16.40
CA GLY A 47 7.91 -18.63 -16.20
C GLY A 47 8.19 -17.13 -16.46
N PHE A 48 7.26 -16.42 -17.10
CA PHE A 48 7.33 -14.97 -17.23
C PHE A 48 6.38 -14.21 -16.31
N GLN A 49 5.45 -14.91 -15.65
CA GLN A 49 4.42 -14.33 -14.80
C GLN A 49 4.97 -13.50 -13.64
N SER A 50 6.10 -13.91 -13.06
CA SER A 50 6.77 -13.19 -11.96
C SER A 50 7.50 -11.92 -12.41
N LYS A 51 7.66 -11.69 -13.71
CA LYS A 51 8.43 -10.55 -14.25
C LYS A 51 7.56 -9.37 -14.68
N ILE A 52 6.26 -9.44 -14.43
CA ILE A 52 5.33 -8.43 -14.90
C ILE A 52 5.35 -7.24 -13.93
N PRO A 53 5.55 -6.02 -14.42
CA PRO A 53 5.37 -4.82 -13.61
C PRO A 53 3.92 -4.69 -13.14
N LEU A 54 3.73 -4.17 -11.94
CA LEU A 54 2.40 -3.97 -11.37
C LEU A 54 1.53 -3.05 -12.26
N GLU A 55 2.14 -2.05 -12.84
CA GLU A 55 1.49 -1.09 -13.73
C GLU A 55 0.88 -1.76 -14.97
N ASP A 56 1.57 -2.75 -15.54
CA ASP A 56 1.08 -3.51 -16.70
C ASP A 56 -0.17 -4.35 -16.37
N LEU A 57 -0.38 -4.65 -15.08
CA LEU A 57 -1.60 -5.34 -14.64
C LEU A 57 -2.75 -4.36 -14.42
N PHE A 58 -2.50 -3.23 -13.74
CA PHE A 58 -3.57 -2.32 -13.35
C PHE A 58 -4.01 -1.39 -14.48
N THR A 59 -3.08 -0.87 -15.29
CA THR A 59 -3.42 0.10 -16.34
C THR A 59 -4.52 -0.38 -17.29
N PRO A 60 -4.45 -1.59 -17.87
CA PRO A 60 -5.51 -2.06 -18.76
C PRO A 60 -6.84 -2.30 -18.02
N LEU A 61 -6.79 -2.83 -16.80
CA LEU A 61 -8.00 -3.07 -16.01
C LEU A 61 -8.68 -1.77 -15.60
N ASP A 62 -7.91 -0.78 -15.15
CA ASP A 62 -8.41 0.53 -14.76
C ASP A 62 -9.01 1.27 -15.95
N ARG A 63 -8.36 1.18 -17.11
CA ARG A 63 -8.88 1.76 -18.34
C ARG A 63 -10.23 1.16 -18.72
N CYS A 64 -10.35 -0.16 -18.67
CA CYS A 64 -11.61 -0.84 -18.96
C CYS A 64 -12.72 -0.44 -17.98
N LEU A 65 -12.42 -0.29 -16.70
CA LEU A 65 -13.39 0.18 -15.70
C LEU A 65 -13.84 1.63 -15.96
N LEU A 66 -12.91 2.52 -16.29
CA LEU A 66 -13.23 3.93 -16.59
C LEU A 66 -14.12 4.05 -17.84
N ASP A 67 -13.83 3.27 -18.86
CA ASP A 67 -14.55 3.31 -20.12
C ASP A 67 -15.79 2.39 -20.13
N ASN A 68 -16.11 1.69 -19.03
CA ASN A 68 -17.16 0.69 -18.91
C ASN A 68 -17.07 -0.43 -19.97
N LEU A 69 -15.86 -0.89 -20.24
CA LEU A 69 -15.59 -1.94 -21.23
C LEU A 69 -15.21 -3.25 -20.55
N ALA A 70 -15.54 -4.36 -21.20
CA ALA A 70 -15.01 -5.67 -20.82
C ALA A 70 -13.51 -5.74 -21.16
N PHE A 71 -12.77 -6.54 -20.40
CA PHE A 71 -11.39 -6.86 -20.68
C PHE A 71 -11.30 -8.33 -21.10
N ARG A 72 -11.21 -8.58 -22.41
CA ARG A 72 -11.20 -9.94 -22.99
C ARG A 72 -12.42 -10.76 -22.51
N ASP A 73 -12.19 -11.80 -21.72
CA ASP A 73 -13.20 -12.70 -21.15
C ASP A 73 -13.82 -12.19 -19.84
N LEU A 74 -13.28 -11.08 -19.29
CA LEU A 74 -13.75 -10.49 -18.04
C LEU A 74 -14.76 -9.38 -18.29
N ASP A 75 -15.94 -9.53 -17.71
CA ASP A 75 -16.89 -8.43 -17.57
C ASP A 75 -16.44 -7.43 -16.48
N LEU A 76 -17.18 -6.36 -16.25
CA LEU A 76 -16.84 -5.35 -15.25
C LEU A 76 -16.76 -5.91 -13.83
N ASN A 77 -17.56 -6.91 -13.50
CA ASN A 77 -17.51 -7.56 -12.20
C ASN A 77 -16.27 -8.46 -12.07
N GLY A 78 -15.93 -9.18 -13.13
CA GLY A 78 -14.70 -9.96 -13.23
C GLY A 78 -13.45 -9.09 -13.08
N ILE A 79 -13.43 -7.91 -13.73
CA ILE A 79 -12.33 -6.94 -13.58
C ILE A 79 -12.20 -6.46 -12.14
N LYS A 80 -13.30 -6.08 -11.48
CA LYS A 80 -13.29 -5.66 -10.08
C LYS A 80 -12.77 -6.77 -9.18
N LYS A 81 -13.26 -7.97 -9.38
CA LYS A 81 -12.85 -9.15 -8.59
C LYS A 81 -11.38 -9.47 -8.73
N ILE A 82 -10.84 -9.45 -9.94
CA ILE A 82 -9.39 -9.69 -10.14
C ILE A 82 -8.53 -8.58 -9.54
N ARG A 83 -8.96 -7.31 -9.61
CA ARG A 83 -8.28 -6.21 -8.93
C ARG A 83 -8.23 -6.41 -7.41
N GLU A 84 -9.35 -6.79 -6.79
CA GLU A 84 -9.40 -7.11 -5.36
C GLU A 84 -8.46 -8.26 -5.01
N THR A 85 -8.38 -9.28 -5.87
CA THR A 85 -7.46 -10.40 -5.69
C THR A 85 -6.01 -9.95 -5.75
N ILE A 86 -5.64 -9.09 -6.71
CA ILE A 86 -4.28 -8.54 -6.81
C ILE A 86 -3.96 -7.69 -5.57
N TYR A 87 -4.87 -6.81 -5.13
CA TYR A 87 -4.67 -6.01 -3.90
C TYR A 87 -4.52 -6.87 -2.66
N TYR A 88 -5.31 -7.95 -2.54
CA TYR A 88 -5.17 -8.91 -1.44
C TYR A 88 -3.77 -9.53 -1.42
N LEU A 89 -3.28 -10.01 -2.57
CA LEU A 89 -1.97 -10.65 -2.66
C LEU A 89 -0.84 -9.67 -2.32
N ILE A 90 -0.90 -8.45 -2.84
CA ILE A 90 0.05 -7.38 -2.51
C ILE A 90 0.01 -7.07 -1.01
N GLY A 91 -1.16 -6.87 -0.45
CA GLY A 91 -1.33 -6.56 0.97
C GLY A 91 -0.76 -7.66 1.87
N LYS A 92 -1.02 -8.93 1.55
CA LYS A 92 -0.45 -10.07 2.30
C LYS A 92 1.06 -10.17 2.19
N ALA A 93 1.61 -9.99 0.98
CA ALA A 93 3.05 -9.98 0.77
C ALA A 93 3.73 -8.85 1.56
N LEU A 94 3.23 -7.62 1.44
CA LEU A 94 3.76 -6.48 2.18
C LEU A 94 3.63 -6.68 3.69
N GLN A 95 2.48 -7.13 4.18
CA GLN A 95 2.28 -7.41 5.60
C GLN A 95 3.30 -8.42 6.14
N HIS A 96 3.56 -9.50 5.39
CA HIS A 96 4.55 -10.51 5.78
C HIS A 96 5.96 -9.94 5.80
N ILE A 97 6.38 -9.28 4.72
CA ILE A 97 7.71 -8.68 4.58
C ILE A 97 7.95 -7.64 5.68
N LEU A 98 6.99 -6.76 5.90
CA LEU A 98 7.13 -5.68 6.87
C LEU A 98 7.08 -6.14 8.33
N ARG A 99 6.44 -7.28 8.62
CA ARG A 99 6.51 -7.89 9.95
C ARG A 99 7.89 -8.41 10.31
N ASN A 100 8.60 -8.94 9.32
CA ASN A 100 9.87 -9.62 9.51
C ASN A 100 11.09 -8.69 9.35
N ASN A 101 10.89 -7.46 8.87
CA ASN A 101 11.96 -6.50 8.66
C ASN A 101 12.18 -5.57 9.85
N ASP A 102 13.43 -5.14 10.02
CA ASP A 102 13.80 -4.17 11.05
C ASP A 102 13.24 -2.78 10.74
N LYS A 103 12.36 -2.30 11.60
CA LYS A 103 11.69 -0.99 11.51
C LYS A 103 12.34 0.08 12.39
N LYS A 104 13.45 -0.22 13.05
CA LYS A 104 14.09 0.68 14.02
C LYS A 104 14.35 2.09 13.49
N TYR A 105 14.61 2.22 12.19
CA TYR A 105 14.85 3.55 11.61
C TYR A 105 13.54 4.36 11.51
N ILE A 106 12.40 3.71 11.23
CA ILE A 106 11.08 4.36 11.22
C ILE A 106 10.72 4.78 12.65
N ASP A 107 10.94 3.89 13.61
CA ASP A 107 10.70 4.18 15.03
C ASP A 107 11.54 5.36 15.54
N LYS A 108 12.84 5.40 15.16
CA LYS A 108 13.70 6.54 15.47
C LYS A 108 13.26 7.84 14.80
N PHE A 109 12.78 7.74 13.58
CA PHE A 109 12.25 8.90 12.87
C PHE A 109 10.97 9.40 13.52
N ALA A 110 10.03 8.49 13.88
CA ALA A 110 8.83 8.83 14.61
C ALA A 110 9.15 9.49 15.97
N GLU A 111 10.12 8.96 16.73
CA GLU A 111 10.59 9.57 17.97
C GLU A 111 11.13 10.99 17.76
N HIS A 112 11.90 11.19 16.68
CA HIS A 112 12.43 12.51 16.35
C HIS A 112 11.32 13.51 16.00
N LEU A 113 10.31 13.08 15.24
CA LEU A 113 9.14 13.90 14.93
C LEU A 113 8.41 14.31 16.22
N ILE A 114 8.08 13.35 17.08
CA ILE A 114 7.35 13.60 18.33
C ILE A 114 8.12 14.56 19.24
N LYS A 115 9.43 14.37 19.41
CA LYS A 115 10.28 15.25 20.22
C LYS A 115 10.32 16.70 19.73
N ASN A 116 10.17 16.92 18.43
CA ASN A 116 10.20 18.23 17.81
C ASN A 116 8.81 18.84 17.62
N CYS A 117 7.74 18.06 17.84
CA CYS A 117 6.39 18.59 17.88
C CYS A 117 6.16 19.37 19.15
N ARG A 118 5.55 20.55 19.03
CA ARG A 118 5.10 21.30 20.20
C ARG A 118 3.75 20.78 20.68
N THR A 119 3.58 20.61 21.98
CA THR A 119 2.29 20.29 22.57
C THR A 119 1.30 21.40 22.23
N ARG A 120 0.22 21.06 21.56
CA ARG A 120 -0.83 22.03 21.24
C ARG A 120 -1.64 22.34 22.49
N LYS A 121 -1.53 23.56 22.96
CA LYS A 121 -2.42 24.09 24.01
C LYS A 121 -3.71 24.68 23.44
N ASP A 122 -3.74 24.97 22.15
CA ASP A 122 -4.85 25.62 21.48
C ASP A 122 -5.12 25.03 20.11
N ARG A 123 -6.38 25.00 19.66
CA ARG A 123 -6.79 24.42 18.36
C ARG A 123 -6.45 25.29 17.15
N ASN A 124 -5.83 26.43 17.35
CA ASN A 124 -5.39 27.30 16.27
C ASN A 124 -4.03 26.84 15.73
N TYR A 125 -4.06 25.87 14.82
CA TYR A 125 -2.87 25.12 14.38
C TYR A 125 -1.94 25.88 13.44
N ARG A 126 -2.41 26.92 12.78
CA ARG A 126 -1.66 27.55 11.68
C ARG A 126 -0.39 28.27 12.10
N GLU A 127 -0.29 28.65 13.35
CA GLU A 127 0.85 29.43 13.85
C GLU A 127 1.89 28.61 14.62
N VAL A 128 1.65 27.31 14.87
CA VAL A 128 2.42 26.55 15.86
C VAL A 128 2.98 25.20 15.35
N ASP A 129 2.69 24.81 14.14
CA ASP A 129 3.21 23.56 13.59
C ASP A 129 4.68 23.68 13.23
N SER A 130 5.54 23.18 14.12
CA SER A 130 6.98 23.20 13.95
C SER A 130 7.50 22.10 13.02
N VAL A 131 6.67 21.08 12.76
CA VAL A 131 7.05 19.93 11.94
C VAL A 131 5.87 19.54 11.04
N SER A 132 6.14 19.46 9.75
CA SER A 132 5.21 18.91 8.75
C SER A 132 5.91 17.81 7.96
N VAL A 133 5.22 16.70 7.75
CA VAL A 133 5.71 15.59 6.94
C VAL A 133 4.88 15.52 5.66
N LEU A 134 5.53 15.69 4.52
CA LEU A 134 4.91 15.50 3.22
C LEU A 134 5.30 14.12 2.70
N THR A 135 4.32 13.27 2.47
CA THR A 135 4.52 11.97 1.83
C THR A 135 3.62 11.84 0.61
N SER A 136 4.18 11.35 -0.49
CA SER A 136 3.43 10.96 -1.69
C SER A 136 2.93 9.52 -1.63
N ASN A 137 3.34 8.78 -0.63
CA ASN A 137 2.96 7.40 -0.39
C ASN A 137 2.06 7.30 0.85
N TRP A 138 1.17 6.32 0.85
CA TRP A 138 0.44 5.94 2.06
C TRP A 138 1.41 5.23 3.01
N ASP A 139 2.07 5.99 3.87
CA ASP A 139 3.09 5.44 4.76
C ASP A 139 2.46 4.98 6.09
N ILE A 140 1.65 3.92 6.01
CA ILE A 140 1.02 3.28 7.17
C ILE A 140 2.04 2.88 8.25
N LEU A 141 3.30 2.64 7.87
CA LEU A 141 4.34 2.27 8.82
C LEU A 141 4.74 3.44 9.71
N LEU A 142 4.90 4.62 9.12
CA LEU A 142 5.22 5.83 9.89
C LEU A 142 4.06 6.21 10.80
N ASP A 143 2.84 6.21 10.28
CA ASP A 143 1.63 6.49 11.06
C ASP A 143 1.48 5.53 12.24
N THR A 144 1.65 4.24 12.01
CA THR A 144 1.59 3.22 13.06
C THR A 144 2.70 3.43 14.10
N SER A 145 3.91 3.77 13.65
CA SER A 145 5.04 4.01 14.56
C SER A 145 4.81 5.27 15.41
N ILE A 146 4.30 6.35 14.82
CA ILE A 146 3.95 7.57 15.55
C ILE A 146 2.86 7.28 16.58
N GLN A 147 1.77 6.62 16.18
CA GLN A 147 0.65 6.30 17.07
C GLN A 147 1.10 5.44 18.25
N ASN A 148 1.87 4.38 17.99
CA ASN A 148 2.41 3.54 19.06
C ASN A 148 3.29 4.31 20.06
N LYS A 149 4.08 5.29 19.58
CA LYS A 149 4.94 6.10 20.45
C LYS A 149 4.14 7.09 21.28
N ILE A 150 3.11 7.68 20.71
CA ILE A 150 2.19 8.58 21.44
C ILE A 150 1.47 7.81 22.55
N ASP A 151 0.93 6.64 22.22
CA ASP A 151 0.19 5.80 23.18
C ASP A 151 1.08 5.35 24.35
N ILE A 152 2.36 5.07 24.11
CA ILE A 152 3.32 4.67 25.15
C ILE A 152 3.78 5.85 26.00
N SER A 153 4.01 7.02 25.39
CA SER A 153 4.54 8.19 26.08
C SER A 153 3.49 8.94 26.89
N GLY A 154 2.20 8.73 26.61
CA GLY A 154 1.11 9.51 27.17
C GLY A 154 1.14 10.99 26.74
N ASP A 155 1.95 11.32 25.76
CA ASP A 155 2.06 12.67 25.21
C ASP A 155 0.79 13.05 24.44
N LEU A 156 0.35 14.29 24.61
CA LEU A 156 -0.78 14.88 23.89
C LEU A 156 -0.38 15.30 22.45
N ALA A 157 0.57 14.59 21.83
CA ALA A 157 0.89 14.84 20.44
C ALA A 157 -0.30 14.40 19.55
N VAL A 158 -0.78 15.30 18.74
CA VAL A 158 -1.89 15.05 17.82
C VAL A 158 -1.32 15.03 16.41
N VAL A 159 -1.57 13.94 15.68
CA VAL A 159 -1.26 13.88 14.26
C VAL A 159 -2.46 14.38 13.48
N ASP A 160 -2.33 15.52 12.82
CA ASP A 160 -3.34 16.01 11.91
C ASP A 160 -3.01 15.57 10.49
N TYR A 161 -3.96 14.86 9.89
CA TYR A 161 -3.88 14.46 8.49
C TYR A 161 -4.48 15.55 7.61
N CYS A 162 -3.61 16.26 6.89
CA CYS A 162 -4.03 17.20 5.87
C CYS A 162 -4.11 16.48 4.52
N CYS A 163 -5.33 16.22 4.04
CA CYS A 163 -5.54 15.74 2.68
C CYS A 163 -5.62 16.90 1.70
N TYR A 164 -4.83 16.86 0.62
CA TYR A 164 -4.94 17.81 -0.50
C TYR A 164 -6.28 17.75 -1.25
N ILE A 165 -7.11 16.74 -0.98
CA ILE A 165 -8.45 16.57 -1.56
C ILE A 165 -9.40 17.72 -1.19
N SER A 166 -9.10 18.51 -0.19
CA SER A 166 -9.92 19.67 0.19
C SER A 166 -9.92 20.80 -0.85
N SER A 167 -8.96 20.83 -1.77
CA SER A 167 -8.94 21.82 -2.86
C SER A 167 -9.90 21.50 -4.01
N TYR A 168 -10.47 20.30 -4.03
CA TYR A 168 -11.47 19.88 -5.03
C TYR A 168 -12.93 19.89 -4.49
N ARG A 169 -13.16 20.38 -3.30
CA ARG A 169 -14.51 20.76 -2.93
C ARG A 169 -14.84 22.03 -3.67
N GLU A 170 -15.43 21.86 -4.84
CA GLU A 170 -16.14 22.93 -5.53
C GLU A 170 -17.11 23.55 -4.54
N HIS A 171 -17.12 24.85 -4.58
CA HIS A 171 -18.08 25.67 -3.88
C HIS A 171 -19.48 25.30 -4.39
N ASP A 172 -20.26 24.56 -3.60
CA ASP A 172 -21.72 24.59 -3.64
C ASP A 172 -22.24 25.73 -2.78
#